data_8e1776329630e463aa2732f7ad5eafc1
#
_entry.id   8e1776329630e463aa2732f7ad5eafc1
#
_cell.length_a   1.000
_cell.length_b   1.000
_cell.length_c   1.000
_cell.angle_alpha   90.00
_cell.angle_beta   90.00
_cell.angle_gamma   90.00
#
_symmetry.space_group_name_H-M   'P 1'
#
loop_
_entity.id
_entity.type
_entity.pdbx_description
1 polymer ?
#
loop_
_entity_poly.entity_id
_entity_poly.type
_entity_poly.pdbx_seq_one_letter_code
_entity_poly.pdbx_strand_id
1 'polypeptide(L)'
;KVLLMGFVLTSPLSPASEEGVDLMMSDSTNATNPNFTPSEAEVGKVLDSIISRAKGRVIVASFASHSPRMLQICDAAVRNGRKVAVTGRSMVQNTDIARRLGYLKIADKDIIDAYDLKGCPPDSYVVMCTGSQGEPLSALARIASDNHKTISVDEGDTVIISATPVPGNEKAVTKVTNDLAKIGADVYDKSRARVHVSGHASAEELKLVLSIVQPKH
;
A
#
# COMPACT_ATOMS: atom_id res chain seq x y z
N LYS A 1 -12.60 -22.61 25.68
CA LYS A 1 -11.61 -22.32 24.61
C LYS A 1 -11.48 -20.82 24.41
N VAL A 2 -10.29 -20.34 24.09
CA VAL A 2 -10.00 -18.94 23.74
C VAL A 2 -9.71 -18.89 22.25
N LEU A 3 -10.41 -18.01 21.52
CA LEU A 3 -10.17 -17.74 20.12
C LEU A 3 -9.55 -16.36 19.95
N LEU A 4 -8.34 -16.31 19.38
CA LEU A 4 -7.66 -15.07 18.98
C LEU A 4 -7.86 -14.90 17.47
N MET A 5 -8.49 -13.79 17.07
CA MET A 5 -8.70 -13.45 15.69
C MET A 5 -7.74 -12.33 15.29
N GLY A 6 -6.76 -12.68 14.47
CA GLY A 6 -5.87 -11.73 13.83
C GLY A 6 -6.39 -11.29 12.45
N PHE A 7 -5.54 -10.63 11.71
CA PHE A 7 -5.83 -9.95 10.43
C PHE A 7 -6.35 -10.83 9.28
N VAL A 8 -6.28 -12.16 9.37
CA VAL A 8 -6.61 -13.05 8.24
C VAL A 8 -7.47 -14.19 8.71
N LEU A 9 -8.70 -14.22 8.25
CA LEU A 9 -9.60 -15.37 8.37
C LEU A 9 -9.21 -16.43 7.32
N THR A 10 -8.19 -17.22 7.59
CA THR A 10 -7.71 -18.27 6.69
C THR A 10 -8.26 -19.66 7.02
N SER A 11 -8.91 -19.81 8.16
CA SER A 11 -9.48 -21.09 8.61
C SER A 11 -11.00 -21.01 8.69
N PRO A 12 -11.72 -22.10 8.38
CA PRO A 12 -13.17 -22.13 8.57
C PRO A 12 -13.53 -21.90 10.04
N LEU A 13 -14.44 -20.97 10.30
CA LEU A 13 -14.92 -20.64 11.66
C LEU A 13 -15.93 -21.68 12.18
N SER A 14 -16.52 -22.48 11.29
CA SER A 14 -17.53 -23.47 11.64
C SER A 14 -17.07 -24.50 12.70
N PRO A 15 -15.85 -25.08 12.66
CA PRO A 15 -15.40 -25.97 13.72
C PRO A 15 -15.32 -25.30 15.09
N ALA A 16 -14.98 -24.00 15.15
CA ALA A 16 -14.95 -23.27 16.41
C ALA A 16 -16.34 -23.11 17.04
N SER A 17 -17.38 -22.89 16.22
CA SER A 17 -18.77 -22.78 16.69
C SER A 17 -19.35 -24.12 17.15
N GLU A 18 -19.01 -25.23 16.50
CA GLU A 18 -19.46 -26.57 16.88
C GLU A 18 -18.90 -27.03 18.22
N GLU A 19 -17.64 -26.67 18.53
CA GLU A 19 -16.98 -27.02 19.78
C GLU A 19 -17.26 -26.03 20.93
N GLY A 20 -17.84 -24.87 20.65
CA GLY A 20 -18.10 -23.78 21.60
C GLY A 20 -16.86 -22.96 21.95
N VAL A 21 -17.02 -21.65 22.03
CA VAL A 21 -15.96 -20.68 22.39
C VAL A 21 -16.34 -19.94 23.65
N ASP A 22 -15.52 -20.03 24.67
CA ASP A 22 -15.76 -19.34 25.94
C ASP A 22 -15.39 -17.85 25.86
N LEU A 23 -14.25 -17.54 25.24
CA LEU A 23 -13.74 -16.17 25.08
C LEU A 23 -13.23 -15.95 23.65
N MET A 24 -13.70 -14.88 23.01
CA MET A 24 -13.17 -14.40 21.75
C MET A 24 -12.46 -13.04 21.97
N MET A 25 -11.23 -12.94 21.47
CA MET A 25 -10.47 -11.68 21.42
C MET A 25 -10.29 -11.30 19.95
N SER A 26 -10.84 -10.16 19.55
CA SER A 26 -10.83 -9.70 18.15
C SER A 26 -10.28 -8.27 18.05
N ASP A 27 -9.58 -8.00 16.96
CA ASP A 27 -9.27 -6.63 16.56
C ASP A 27 -10.56 -5.86 16.25
N SER A 28 -10.64 -4.64 16.74
CA SER A 28 -11.78 -3.74 16.54
C SER A 28 -11.40 -2.37 15.97
N THR A 29 -10.20 -2.24 15.44
CA THR A 29 -9.63 -0.97 14.95
C THR A 29 -10.54 -0.25 13.96
N ASN A 30 -11.25 -0.99 13.10
CA ASN A 30 -12.12 -0.44 12.05
C ASN A 30 -13.63 -0.62 12.35
N ALA A 31 -13.98 -0.95 13.60
CA ALA A 31 -15.36 -1.28 14.00
C ALA A 31 -16.37 -0.13 13.84
N THR A 32 -15.90 1.12 13.78
CA THR A 32 -16.75 2.30 13.59
C THR A 32 -17.14 2.54 12.14
N ASN A 33 -16.47 1.87 11.19
CA ASN A 33 -16.85 1.96 9.78
C ASN A 33 -18.03 1.02 9.48
N PRO A 34 -19.13 1.53 8.95
CA PRO A 34 -20.26 0.70 8.53
C PRO A 34 -19.89 -0.14 7.31
N ASN A 35 -20.75 -1.14 7.00
CA ASN A 35 -20.62 -2.03 5.85
C ASN A 35 -19.43 -3.00 5.94
N PHE A 36 -19.01 -3.51 4.78
CA PHE A 36 -17.89 -4.42 4.62
C PHE A 36 -16.66 -3.68 4.12
N THR A 37 -15.47 -4.13 4.52
CA THR A 37 -14.22 -3.63 3.97
C THR A 37 -14.12 -4.03 2.48
N PRO A 38 -13.83 -3.08 1.57
CA PRO A 38 -13.64 -3.39 0.15
C PRO A 38 -12.48 -4.35 -0.08
N SER A 39 -12.54 -5.11 -1.17
CA SER A 39 -11.46 -6.04 -1.52
C SER A 39 -10.18 -5.31 -1.89
N GLU A 40 -9.04 -5.83 -1.44
CA GLU A 40 -7.71 -5.37 -1.85
C GLU A 40 -7.53 -5.43 -3.38
N ALA A 41 -8.19 -6.37 -4.07
CA ALA A 41 -8.14 -6.49 -5.54
C ALA A 41 -8.65 -5.24 -6.27
N GLU A 42 -9.52 -4.44 -5.64
CA GLU A 42 -10.01 -3.18 -6.23
C GLU A 42 -8.90 -2.13 -6.33
N VAL A 43 -7.98 -2.12 -5.39
CA VAL A 43 -6.85 -1.17 -5.39
C VAL A 43 -5.96 -1.40 -6.60
N GLY A 44 -5.68 -2.65 -6.96
CA GLY A 44 -4.89 -2.97 -8.16
C GLY A 44 -5.47 -2.37 -9.44
N LYS A 45 -6.80 -2.40 -9.61
CA LYS A 45 -7.49 -1.78 -10.76
C LYS A 45 -7.34 -0.25 -10.77
N VAL A 46 -7.42 0.36 -9.59
CA VAL A 46 -7.26 1.82 -9.46
C VAL A 46 -5.83 2.25 -9.75
N LEU A 47 -4.84 1.53 -9.22
CA LEU A 47 -3.42 1.76 -9.50
C LEU A 47 -3.14 1.66 -11.00
N ASP A 48 -3.62 0.59 -11.65
CA ASP A 48 -3.49 0.39 -13.10
C ASP A 48 -4.08 1.56 -13.89
N SER A 49 -5.29 2.00 -13.53
CA SER A 49 -5.97 3.14 -14.16
C SER A 49 -5.23 4.47 -13.97
N ILE A 50 -4.59 4.71 -12.83
CA ILE A 50 -3.82 5.93 -12.60
C ILE A 50 -2.51 5.86 -13.39
N ILE A 51 -1.78 4.73 -13.32
CA ILE A 51 -0.49 4.53 -14.00
C ILE A 51 -0.66 4.63 -15.52
N SER A 52 -1.74 4.08 -16.09
CA SER A 52 -2.01 4.13 -17.54
C SER A 52 -2.25 5.54 -18.07
N ARG A 53 -2.76 6.45 -17.24
CA ARG A 53 -3.05 7.85 -17.62
C ARG A 53 -1.91 8.81 -17.32
N ALA A 54 -0.95 8.40 -16.49
CA ALA A 54 0.17 9.23 -16.09
C ALA A 54 1.09 9.52 -17.30
N LYS A 55 1.34 10.80 -17.57
CA LYS A 55 2.18 11.25 -18.70
C LYS A 55 3.66 11.34 -18.31
N GLY A 56 3.96 11.56 -17.05
CA GLY A 56 5.28 11.65 -16.49
C GLY A 56 5.66 10.44 -15.65
N ARG A 57 6.56 10.68 -14.72
CA ARG A 57 7.01 9.73 -13.69
C ARG A 57 5.86 9.35 -12.77
N VAL A 58 5.84 8.11 -12.32
CA VAL A 58 4.91 7.66 -11.29
C VAL A 58 5.70 7.23 -10.07
N ILE A 59 5.34 7.76 -8.90
CA ILE A 59 5.92 7.38 -7.61
C ILE A 59 4.80 6.84 -6.73
N VAL A 60 4.97 5.62 -6.22
CA VAL A 60 3.99 4.96 -5.36
C VAL A 60 4.61 4.69 -3.99
N ALA A 61 4.12 5.37 -2.97
CA ALA A 61 4.50 5.12 -1.59
C ALA A 61 3.53 4.16 -0.92
N SER A 62 4.05 3.09 -0.33
CA SER A 62 3.26 2.09 0.39
C SER A 62 4.01 1.53 1.59
N PHE A 63 3.33 0.70 2.40
CA PHE A 63 4.01 -0.06 3.44
C PHE A 63 4.90 -1.13 2.81
N ALA A 64 6.16 -1.17 3.24
CA ALA A 64 7.14 -2.13 2.75
C ALA A 64 6.82 -3.59 3.14
N SER A 65 5.98 -3.80 4.15
CA SER A 65 5.52 -5.13 4.57
C SER A 65 4.31 -5.65 3.79
N HIS A 66 3.69 -4.82 2.95
CA HIS A 66 2.46 -5.18 2.23
C HIS A 66 2.75 -5.81 0.86
N SER A 67 3.23 -7.06 0.86
CA SER A 67 3.61 -7.78 -0.37
C SER A 67 2.53 -7.83 -1.45
N PRO A 68 1.22 -8.03 -1.14
CA PRO A 68 0.18 -7.97 -2.17
C PRO A 68 0.11 -6.63 -2.89
N ARG A 69 0.27 -5.51 -2.18
CA ARG A 69 0.30 -4.17 -2.76
C ARG A 69 1.53 -3.97 -3.64
N MET A 70 2.69 -4.45 -3.19
CA MET A 70 3.92 -4.43 -4.01
C MET A 70 3.72 -5.16 -5.33
N LEU A 71 3.10 -6.35 -5.30
CA LEU A 71 2.76 -7.10 -6.51
C LEU A 71 1.80 -6.33 -7.41
N GLN A 72 0.75 -5.72 -6.87
CA GLN A 72 -0.20 -4.91 -7.65
C GLN A 72 0.48 -3.72 -8.34
N ILE A 73 1.41 -3.04 -7.66
CA ILE A 73 2.19 -1.94 -8.24
C ILE A 73 3.07 -2.44 -9.39
N CYS A 74 3.79 -3.56 -9.17
CA CYS A 74 4.63 -4.17 -10.19
C CYS A 74 3.82 -4.60 -11.41
N ASP A 75 2.71 -5.30 -11.20
CA ASP A 75 1.83 -5.77 -12.28
C ASP A 75 1.23 -4.60 -13.08
N ALA A 76 0.81 -3.54 -12.41
CA ALA A 76 0.30 -2.35 -13.07
C ALA A 76 1.39 -1.63 -13.86
N ALA A 77 2.60 -1.51 -13.33
CA ALA A 77 3.73 -0.92 -14.04
C ALA A 77 4.07 -1.70 -15.33
N VAL A 78 4.25 -3.00 -15.20
CA VAL A 78 4.62 -3.88 -16.33
C VAL A 78 3.54 -3.91 -17.41
N ARG A 79 2.24 -3.99 -17.02
CA ARG A 79 1.12 -3.93 -17.98
C ARG A 79 1.11 -2.63 -18.78
N ASN A 80 1.57 -1.54 -18.20
CA ASN A 80 1.66 -0.24 -18.84
C ASN A 80 3.03 0.02 -19.50
N GLY A 81 3.85 -1.02 -19.70
CA GLY A 81 5.14 -0.93 -20.39
C GLY A 81 6.22 -0.19 -19.59
N ARG A 82 6.03 -0.01 -18.27
CA ARG A 82 6.96 0.70 -17.39
C ARG A 82 7.79 -0.29 -16.56
N LYS A 83 9.06 0.01 -16.36
CA LYS A 83 9.92 -0.71 -15.42
C LYS A 83 9.63 -0.28 -13.99
N VAL A 84 10.03 -1.08 -13.01
CA VAL A 84 9.88 -0.78 -11.58
C VAL A 84 11.24 -0.47 -10.97
N ALA A 85 11.37 0.72 -10.40
CA ALA A 85 12.47 1.08 -9.54
C ALA A 85 12.03 1.01 -8.08
N VAL A 86 12.91 0.56 -7.20
CA VAL A 86 12.60 0.42 -5.76
C VAL A 86 13.55 1.28 -4.94
N THR A 87 13.02 2.09 -4.01
CA THR A 87 13.83 2.91 -3.13
C THR A 87 13.30 2.94 -1.70
N GLY A 88 14.18 3.24 -0.76
CA GLY A 88 13.91 3.11 0.68
C GLY A 88 14.37 1.77 1.23
N ARG A 89 15.18 1.80 2.31
CA ARG A 89 15.88 0.62 2.84
C ARG A 89 14.96 -0.60 3.03
N SER A 90 13.86 -0.43 3.78
CA SER A 90 12.93 -1.53 4.05
C SER A 90 12.16 -1.99 2.80
N MET A 91 11.85 -1.08 1.86
CA MET A 91 11.20 -1.45 0.61
C MET A 91 12.11 -2.32 -0.26
N VAL A 92 13.37 -1.94 -0.42
CA VAL A 92 14.38 -2.73 -1.17
C VAL A 92 14.56 -4.10 -0.53
N GLN A 93 14.77 -4.16 0.79
CA GLN A 93 14.97 -5.42 1.51
C GLN A 93 13.76 -6.35 1.39
N ASN A 94 12.54 -5.84 1.60
CA ASN A 94 11.34 -6.67 1.53
C ASN A 94 10.99 -7.08 0.10
N THR A 95 11.28 -6.24 -0.89
CA THR A 95 11.16 -6.61 -2.32
C THR A 95 12.07 -7.79 -2.65
N ASP A 96 13.32 -7.75 -2.22
CA ASP A 96 14.28 -8.83 -2.45
C ASP A 96 13.84 -10.15 -1.76
N ILE A 97 13.41 -10.06 -0.49
CA ILE A 97 12.88 -11.22 0.24
C ILE A 97 11.64 -11.79 -0.46
N ALA A 98 10.68 -10.93 -0.83
CA ALA A 98 9.44 -11.37 -1.47
C ALA A 98 9.69 -12.02 -2.84
N ARG A 99 10.67 -11.53 -3.60
CA ARG A 99 11.11 -12.16 -4.87
C ARG A 99 11.73 -13.53 -4.63
N ARG A 100 12.67 -13.64 -3.70
CA ARG A 100 13.34 -14.92 -3.37
C ARG A 100 12.36 -15.97 -2.86
N LEU A 101 11.33 -15.57 -2.12
CA LEU A 101 10.27 -16.46 -1.65
C LEU A 101 9.18 -16.73 -2.69
N GLY A 102 9.23 -16.11 -3.88
CA GLY A 102 8.25 -16.29 -4.94
C GLY A 102 6.91 -15.58 -4.75
N TYR A 103 6.79 -14.73 -3.73
CA TYR A 103 5.58 -13.90 -3.51
C TYR A 103 5.50 -12.71 -4.47
N LEU A 104 6.63 -12.16 -4.88
CA LEU A 104 6.70 -11.08 -5.86
C LEU A 104 7.27 -11.60 -7.18
N LYS A 105 6.38 -11.84 -8.12
CA LYS A 105 6.73 -12.38 -9.45
C LYS A 105 6.92 -11.24 -10.44
N ILE A 106 8.12 -10.70 -10.51
CA ILE A 106 8.53 -9.70 -11.48
C ILE A 106 9.82 -10.15 -12.16
N ALA A 107 9.90 -10.04 -13.49
CA ALA A 107 11.08 -10.44 -14.24
C ALA A 107 12.23 -9.43 -14.04
N ASP A 108 13.49 -9.89 -14.09
CA ASP A 108 14.65 -9.01 -13.91
C ASP A 108 14.73 -7.89 -14.92
N LYS A 109 14.29 -8.11 -16.17
CA LYS A 109 14.22 -7.10 -17.21
C LYS A 109 13.28 -5.95 -16.92
N ASP A 110 12.27 -6.18 -16.05
CA ASP A 110 11.22 -5.23 -15.68
C ASP A 110 11.57 -4.46 -14.39
N ILE A 111 12.71 -4.78 -13.77
CA ILE A 111 13.28 -4.03 -12.65
C ILE A 111 14.44 -3.17 -13.15
N ILE A 112 14.55 -1.96 -12.62
CA ILE A 112 15.67 -1.06 -12.86
C ILE A 112 16.22 -0.55 -11.53
N ASP A 113 17.52 -0.42 -11.41
CA ASP A 113 18.12 0.18 -10.22
C ASP A 113 17.79 1.68 -10.17
N ALA A 114 17.48 2.18 -8.97
CA ALA A 114 17.19 3.60 -8.77
C ALA A 114 18.38 4.52 -9.16
N TYR A 115 19.60 4.01 -9.16
CA TYR A 115 20.79 4.73 -9.64
C TYR A 115 20.87 4.81 -11.18
N ASP A 116 20.24 3.87 -11.89
CA ASP A 116 20.24 3.81 -13.35
C ASP A 116 19.09 4.61 -13.97
N LEU A 117 18.25 5.26 -13.18
CA LEU A 117 17.14 6.09 -13.67
C LEU A 117 17.61 7.38 -14.35
N LYS A 118 18.84 7.80 -14.10
CA LYS A 118 19.39 9.02 -14.69
C LYS A 118 19.47 8.89 -16.21
N GLY A 119 18.71 9.73 -16.90
CA GLY A 119 18.62 9.69 -18.37
C GLY A 119 17.53 8.78 -18.94
N CYS A 120 16.80 8.04 -18.10
CA CYS A 120 15.60 7.33 -18.54
C CYS A 120 14.43 8.31 -18.75
N PRO A 121 13.58 8.09 -19.78
CA PRO A 121 12.36 8.85 -19.94
C PRO A 121 11.46 8.74 -18.68
N PRO A 122 10.91 9.84 -18.16
CA PRO A 122 10.10 9.81 -16.93
C PRO A 122 8.89 8.87 -17.00
N ASP A 123 8.31 8.70 -18.17
CA ASP A 123 7.17 7.81 -18.43
C ASP A 123 7.54 6.33 -18.59
N SER A 124 8.84 5.99 -18.58
CA SER A 124 9.32 4.61 -18.77
C SER A 124 9.39 3.77 -17.49
N TYR A 125 9.14 4.34 -16.31
CA TYR A 125 9.26 3.64 -15.04
C TYR A 125 8.25 4.09 -13.99
N VAL A 126 8.06 3.22 -12.99
CA VAL A 126 7.34 3.50 -11.75
C VAL A 126 8.32 3.34 -10.59
N VAL A 127 8.35 4.29 -9.67
CA VAL A 127 9.14 4.21 -8.45
C VAL A 127 8.27 3.71 -7.31
N MET A 128 8.60 2.58 -6.73
CA MET A 128 7.98 2.07 -5.50
C MET A 128 8.85 2.44 -4.30
N CYS A 129 8.28 3.11 -3.30
CA CYS A 129 9.06 3.67 -2.20
C CYS A 129 8.39 3.58 -0.84
N THR A 130 9.17 3.82 0.21
CA THR A 130 8.69 4.03 1.59
C THR A 130 8.25 5.47 1.82
N GLY A 131 7.53 5.73 2.91
CA GLY A 131 7.17 7.08 3.34
C GLY A 131 5.68 7.39 3.25
N SER A 132 4.85 6.35 3.13
CA SER A 132 3.39 6.49 3.10
C SER A 132 2.79 7.05 4.40
N GLN A 133 3.57 7.13 5.48
CA GLN A 133 3.18 7.70 6.78
C GLN A 133 3.82 9.07 7.06
N GLY A 134 4.51 9.65 6.07
CA GLY A 134 5.15 10.96 6.20
C GLY A 134 6.38 10.98 7.10
N GLU A 135 7.03 9.83 7.33
CA GLU A 135 8.22 9.72 8.16
C GLU A 135 9.34 10.62 7.60
N PRO A 136 9.97 11.47 8.42
CA PRO A 136 10.87 12.54 7.93
C PRO A 136 12.08 12.06 7.13
N LEU A 137 12.57 10.83 7.41
CA LEU A 137 13.75 10.24 6.74
C LEU A 137 13.37 9.20 5.69
N SER A 138 12.09 9.06 5.39
CA SER A 138 11.60 8.13 4.37
C SER A 138 12.00 8.57 2.96
N ALA A 139 11.91 7.64 2.01
CA ALA A 139 12.22 7.95 0.62
C ALA A 139 11.28 9.03 0.06
N LEU A 140 9.96 8.92 0.28
CA LEU A 140 9.00 9.92 -0.21
C LEU A 140 9.23 11.31 0.39
N ALA A 141 9.46 11.42 1.71
CA ALA A 141 9.70 12.71 2.34
C ALA A 141 10.96 13.39 1.81
N ARG A 142 12.00 12.61 1.50
CA ARG A 142 13.24 13.11 0.89
C ARG A 142 13.05 13.52 -0.55
N ILE A 143 12.24 12.79 -1.32
CA ILE A 143 11.85 13.15 -2.69
C ILE A 143 11.07 14.47 -2.67
N ALA A 144 10.06 14.59 -1.81
CA ALA A 144 9.23 15.79 -1.69
C ALA A 144 9.99 17.04 -1.26
N SER A 145 11.12 16.89 -0.58
CA SER A 145 12.01 18.00 -0.15
C SER A 145 13.25 18.19 -1.02
N ASP A 146 13.30 17.54 -2.19
CA ASP A 146 14.45 17.55 -3.12
C ASP A 146 15.80 17.12 -2.48
N ASN A 147 15.71 16.23 -1.49
CA ASN A 147 16.87 15.70 -0.76
C ASN A 147 17.15 14.22 -1.05
N HIS A 148 16.48 13.64 -2.07
CA HIS A 148 16.74 12.27 -2.49
C HIS A 148 17.88 12.24 -3.52
N LYS A 149 18.79 11.27 -3.39
CA LYS A 149 20.05 11.25 -4.17
C LYS A 149 19.85 11.05 -5.68
N THR A 150 18.81 10.34 -6.08
CA THR A 150 18.64 9.84 -7.46
C THR A 150 17.27 10.12 -8.05
N ILE A 151 16.28 10.48 -7.25
CA ILE A 151 14.89 10.65 -7.68
C ILE A 151 14.44 12.06 -7.28
N SER A 152 13.95 12.81 -8.24
CA SER A 152 13.25 14.09 -8.08
C SER A 152 11.78 13.93 -8.47
N VAL A 153 10.98 14.92 -8.14
CA VAL A 153 9.62 15.10 -8.63
C VAL A 153 9.58 16.39 -9.40
N ASP A 154 8.94 16.36 -10.56
CA ASP A 154 8.74 17.52 -11.41
C ASP A 154 7.25 17.81 -11.58
N GLU A 155 6.91 18.98 -12.14
CA GLU A 155 5.54 19.35 -12.47
C GLU A 155 4.93 18.30 -13.44
N GLY A 156 3.70 17.84 -13.14
CA GLY A 156 3.00 16.85 -13.94
C GLY A 156 3.36 15.40 -13.63
N ASP A 157 4.33 15.13 -12.74
CA ASP A 157 4.56 13.78 -12.22
C ASP A 157 3.39 13.31 -11.36
N THR A 158 3.16 12.02 -11.31
CA THR A 158 2.08 11.41 -10.52
C THR A 158 2.65 10.78 -9.26
N VAL A 159 2.10 11.14 -8.09
CA VAL A 159 2.47 10.55 -6.81
C VAL A 159 1.26 9.88 -6.17
N ILE A 160 1.39 8.61 -5.80
CA ILE A 160 0.33 7.82 -5.18
C ILE A 160 0.74 7.49 -3.74
N ILE A 161 -0.03 7.95 -2.75
CA ILE A 161 0.14 7.60 -1.34
C ILE A 161 -0.83 6.47 -1.03
N SER A 162 -0.35 5.23 -1.21
CA SER A 162 -1.12 3.99 -1.11
C SER A 162 -1.20 3.48 0.33
N ALA A 163 -1.66 4.35 1.23
CA ALA A 163 -1.85 4.07 2.66
C ALA A 163 -2.90 5.00 3.27
N THR A 164 -3.43 4.59 4.44
CA THR A 164 -4.15 5.49 5.34
C THR A 164 -3.19 5.95 6.43
N PRO A 165 -3.14 7.24 6.79
CA PRO A 165 -2.36 7.70 7.92
C PRO A 165 -2.76 6.95 9.20
N VAL A 166 -1.77 6.43 9.93
CA VAL A 166 -1.96 5.93 11.28
C VAL A 166 -2.29 7.12 12.18
N PRO A 167 -3.22 6.98 13.16
CA PRO A 167 -3.53 8.06 14.08
C PRO A 167 -2.27 8.71 14.68
N GLY A 168 -2.16 10.04 14.53
CA GLY A 168 -0.99 10.84 14.90
C GLY A 168 -0.05 11.21 13.76
N ASN A 169 -0.13 10.53 12.61
CA ASN A 169 0.72 10.81 11.44
C ASN A 169 0.06 11.76 10.42
N GLU A 170 -1.17 12.19 10.64
CA GLU A 170 -1.96 12.97 9.68
C GLU A 170 -1.23 14.27 9.26
N LYS A 171 -0.64 14.98 10.23
CA LYS A 171 0.11 16.22 9.96
C LYS A 171 1.35 15.96 9.10
N ALA A 172 2.07 14.87 9.36
CA ALA A 172 3.27 14.50 8.61
C ALA A 172 2.92 14.11 7.17
N VAL A 173 1.88 13.29 6.96
CA VAL A 173 1.40 12.93 5.63
C VAL A 173 0.90 14.16 4.88
N THR A 174 0.09 15.00 5.52
CA THR A 174 -0.42 16.25 4.91
C THR A 174 0.74 17.17 4.49
N LYS A 175 1.78 17.28 5.32
CA LYS A 175 2.96 18.08 4.95
C LYS A 175 3.61 17.56 3.67
N VAL A 176 3.90 16.27 3.58
CA VAL A 176 4.50 15.66 2.39
C VAL A 176 3.60 15.85 1.16
N THR A 177 2.30 15.62 1.29
CA THR A 177 1.31 15.84 0.21
C THR A 177 1.34 17.30 -0.28
N ASN A 178 1.36 18.25 0.64
CA ASN A 178 1.41 19.69 0.29
C ASN A 178 2.74 20.08 -0.37
N ASP A 179 3.87 19.52 0.10
CA ASP A 179 5.17 19.80 -0.50
C ASP A 179 5.24 19.27 -1.94
N LEU A 180 4.71 18.07 -2.20
CA LEU A 180 4.57 17.50 -3.56
C LEU A 180 3.62 18.32 -4.45
N ALA A 181 2.48 18.74 -3.91
CA ALA A 181 1.53 19.59 -4.65
C ALA A 181 2.10 20.97 -5.01
N LYS A 182 2.95 21.56 -4.17
CA LYS A 182 3.65 22.83 -4.47
C LYS A 182 4.63 22.71 -5.63
N ILE A 183 5.21 21.51 -5.84
CA ILE A 183 6.08 21.23 -7.00
C ILE A 183 5.23 21.13 -8.30
N GLY A 184 3.92 20.92 -8.18
CA GLY A 184 3.02 20.69 -9.31
C GLY A 184 2.77 19.22 -9.61
N ALA A 185 3.11 18.31 -8.69
CA ALA A 185 2.79 16.90 -8.82
C ALA A 185 1.30 16.62 -8.67
N ASP A 186 0.78 15.66 -9.44
CA ASP A 186 -0.60 15.16 -9.33
C ASP A 186 -0.66 14.07 -8.25
N VAL A 187 -1.09 14.46 -7.03
CA VAL A 187 -1.06 13.56 -5.87
C VAL A 187 -2.39 12.84 -5.69
N TYR A 188 -2.33 11.51 -5.62
CA TYR A 188 -3.45 10.62 -5.31
C TYR A 188 -3.26 10.02 -3.92
N ASP A 189 -4.22 10.25 -3.05
CA ASP A 189 -4.37 9.61 -1.75
C ASP A 189 -5.77 8.99 -1.62
N LYS A 190 -6.13 8.46 -0.44
CA LYS A 190 -7.43 7.87 -0.16
C LYS A 190 -8.62 8.82 -0.36
N SER A 191 -8.40 10.14 -0.36
CA SER A 191 -9.47 11.14 -0.56
C SER A 191 -9.83 11.32 -2.03
N ARG A 192 -8.86 11.11 -2.93
CA ARG A 192 -9.05 11.27 -4.39
C ARG A 192 -9.36 9.97 -5.12
N ALA A 193 -8.80 8.84 -4.65
CA ALA A 193 -9.01 7.54 -5.27
C ALA A 193 -8.85 6.42 -4.25
N ARG A 194 -9.46 5.26 -4.52
CA ARG A 194 -9.33 4.07 -3.67
C ARG A 194 -7.96 3.40 -3.85
N VAL A 195 -6.91 4.12 -3.51
CA VAL A 195 -5.52 3.65 -3.58
C VAL A 195 -5.11 2.81 -2.36
N HIS A 196 -6.01 2.69 -1.38
CA HIS A 196 -5.80 1.89 -0.17
C HIS A 196 -7.15 1.39 0.35
N VAL A 197 -7.14 0.20 0.93
CA VAL A 197 -8.23 -0.36 1.74
C VAL A 197 -7.69 -0.79 3.10
N SER A 198 -8.54 -0.77 4.14
CA SER A 198 -8.14 -1.22 5.47
C SER A 198 -7.88 -2.73 5.47
N GLY A 199 -6.85 -3.16 6.20
CA GLY A 199 -6.67 -4.58 6.55
C GLY A 199 -7.50 -5.02 7.76
N HIS A 200 -8.17 -4.06 8.44
CA HIS A 200 -9.01 -4.32 9.61
C HIS A 200 -10.47 -4.50 9.18
N ALA A 201 -11.15 -5.44 9.82
CA ALA A 201 -12.57 -5.72 9.58
C ALA A 201 -13.46 -4.53 9.98
N SER A 202 -14.44 -4.22 9.14
CA SER A 202 -15.48 -3.23 9.41
C SER A 202 -16.63 -3.81 10.24
N ALA A 203 -17.60 -2.99 10.61
CA ALA A 203 -18.67 -3.35 11.52
C ALA A 203 -19.42 -4.63 11.13
N GLU A 204 -19.82 -4.77 9.86
CA GLU A 204 -20.61 -5.92 9.41
C GLU A 204 -19.79 -7.22 9.36
N GLU A 205 -18.50 -7.14 9.08
CA GLU A 205 -17.59 -8.29 9.14
C GLU A 205 -17.42 -8.77 10.59
N LEU A 206 -17.25 -7.85 11.54
CA LEU A 206 -17.17 -8.18 12.97
C LEU A 206 -18.47 -8.79 13.50
N LYS A 207 -19.64 -8.25 13.11
CA LYS A 207 -20.94 -8.82 13.44
C LYS A 207 -21.11 -10.22 12.86
N LEU A 208 -20.69 -10.45 11.61
CA LEU A 208 -20.73 -11.76 10.97
C LEU A 208 -19.88 -12.77 11.74
N VAL A 209 -18.67 -12.41 12.11
CA VAL A 209 -17.79 -13.27 12.89
C VAL A 209 -18.39 -13.60 14.26
N LEU A 210 -18.95 -12.61 14.96
CA LEU A 210 -19.64 -12.82 16.24
C LEU A 210 -20.85 -13.77 16.08
N SER A 211 -21.61 -13.61 15.00
CA SER A 211 -22.77 -14.47 14.71
C SER A 211 -22.40 -15.92 14.45
N ILE A 212 -21.24 -16.16 13.78
CA ILE A 212 -20.75 -17.49 13.46
C ILE A 212 -20.16 -18.16 14.72
N VAL A 213 -19.30 -17.43 15.45
CA VAL A 213 -18.54 -17.98 16.59
C VAL A 213 -19.40 -18.11 17.85
N GLN A 214 -20.35 -17.20 18.07
CA GLN A 214 -21.22 -17.16 19.26
C GLN A 214 -20.47 -17.36 20.58
N PRO A 215 -19.42 -16.57 20.88
CA PRO A 215 -18.64 -16.73 22.08
C PRO A 215 -19.46 -16.34 23.31
N LYS A 216 -19.14 -16.93 24.48
CA LYS A 216 -19.78 -16.55 25.75
C LYS A 216 -19.33 -15.16 26.20
N HIS A 217 -18.07 -14.78 25.90
CA HIS A 217 -17.46 -13.49 26.22
C HIS A 217 -16.59 -12.97 25.08
#